data_f038cda653df0aecbe5187f7664ab8b5
#
_entry.id   f038cda653df0aecbe5187f7664ab8b5
#
_cell.length_a   1.000
_cell.length_b   1.000
_cell.length_c   1.000
_cell.angle_alpha   90.00
_cell.angle_beta   90.00
_cell.angle_gamma   90.00
#
_symmetry.space_group_name_H-M   'P 1'
#
loop_
_entity.id
_entity.type
_entity.pdbx_description
1 polymer ?
#
loop_
_entity_poly.entity_id
_entity_poly.type
_entity_poly.pdbx_seq_one_letter_code
_entity_poly.pdbx_strand_id
1 'polypeptide(L)'
;MANTNVKRVKTSDLELKDRLVAIQRVTKVTKGGRHFRFAAIVVVGDENGVVGYGLGKANEVTAAIAKGVEDAKKNLVKVPVINTTIPHEQAASFGGAKVFMKPAAPGTGVKAGGAMRAVFESAGIQNVLAKSKGSSNPHNLVKATVSALTEMRDAYTVAGLRGIPMSKVFNG
;
A
#
# COMPACT_ATOMS: atom_id res chain seq x y z
N MET A 1 -19.67 5.15 7.61
CA MET A 1 -18.64 4.14 7.90
C MET A 1 -18.63 3.14 6.76
N ALA A 2 -17.65 3.21 5.86
CA ALA A 2 -17.58 2.31 4.73
C ALA A 2 -17.09 0.94 5.24
N ASN A 3 -17.99 -0.05 5.19
CA ASN A 3 -17.67 -1.44 5.49
C ASN A 3 -16.88 -1.99 4.29
N THR A 4 -15.61 -1.66 4.22
CA THR A 4 -14.70 -2.19 3.22
C THR A 4 -14.41 -3.64 3.61
N ASN A 5 -14.97 -4.58 2.86
CA ASN A 5 -14.71 -6.01 2.96
C ASN A 5 -13.26 -6.26 2.48
N VAL A 6 -12.29 -5.93 3.33
CA VAL A 6 -10.86 -6.08 3.03
C VAL A 6 -10.58 -7.58 2.93
N LYS A 7 -10.40 -8.09 1.72
CA LYS A 7 -10.03 -9.48 1.47
C LYS A 7 -8.57 -9.68 1.93
N ARG A 8 -8.40 -10.12 3.18
CA ARG A 8 -7.09 -10.55 3.68
C ARG A 8 -6.71 -11.87 3.02
N VAL A 9 -5.46 -11.96 2.57
CA VAL A 9 -4.92 -13.13 1.87
C VAL A 9 -4.00 -13.89 2.83
N LYS A 10 -4.06 -15.23 2.81
CA LYS A 10 -3.15 -16.09 3.59
C LYS A 10 -1.80 -16.18 2.88
N THR A 11 -0.74 -16.24 3.65
CA THR A 11 0.67 -16.13 3.21
C THR A 11 1.23 -17.43 2.61
N SER A 12 0.52 -18.58 2.75
CA SER A 12 1.09 -19.92 2.57
C SER A 12 1.63 -20.24 1.18
N ASP A 13 1.19 -19.55 0.11
CA ASP A 13 1.49 -19.91 -1.28
C ASP A 13 2.01 -18.74 -2.13
N LEU A 14 2.52 -17.67 -1.47
CA LEU A 14 2.93 -16.46 -2.16
C LEU A 14 4.44 -16.24 -2.06
N GLU A 15 5.09 -16.02 -3.21
CA GLU A 15 6.44 -15.46 -3.25
C GLU A 15 6.38 -13.97 -2.95
N LEU A 16 6.75 -13.61 -1.73
CA LEU A 16 6.67 -12.23 -1.25
C LEU A 16 8.03 -11.55 -1.33
N LYS A 17 8.09 -10.41 -2.00
CA LYS A 17 9.24 -9.52 -2.02
C LYS A 17 9.04 -8.39 -1.02
N ASP A 18 10.06 -8.09 -0.24
CA ASP A 18 10.04 -7.00 0.72
C ASP A 18 10.76 -5.76 0.17
N ARG A 19 10.19 -4.59 0.46
CA ARG A 19 10.75 -3.28 0.11
C ARG A 19 10.79 -2.38 1.33
N LEU A 20 11.98 -1.97 1.70
CA LEU A 20 12.16 -1.00 2.77
C LEU A 20 11.81 0.40 2.26
N VAL A 21 10.86 1.06 2.93
CA VAL A 21 10.43 2.42 2.58
C VAL A 21 11.24 3.47 3.33
N ALA A 22 11.35 3.31 4.64
CA ALA A 22 12.11 4.24 5.47
C ALA A 22 12.55 3.59 6.78
N ILE A 23 13.70 4.04 7.27
CA ILE A 23 14.20 3.74 8.62
C ILE A 23 14.39 5.07 9.36
N GLN A 24 13.94 5.11 10.59
CA GLN A 24 14.11 6.27 11.46
C GLN A 24 14.67 5.84 12.81
N ARG A 25 15.67 6.59 13.31
CA ARG A 25 16.15 6.46 14.67
C ARG A 25 15.17 7.17 15.59
N VAL A 26 14.56 6.45 16.51
CA VAL A 26 13.61 6.97 17.50
C VAL A 26 14.22 6.90 18.89
N THR A 27 13.81 7.82 19.75
CA THR A 27 14.38 7.92 21.10
C THR A 27 13.25 7.91 22.13
N LYS A 28 13.43 7.12 23.18
CA LYS A 28 12.64 7.20 24.41
C LYS A 28 13.50 7.82 25.49
N VAL A 29 13.02 8.90 26.09
CA VAL A 29 13.69 9.57 27.22
C VAL A 29 13.12 9.02 28.52
N THR A 30 14.00 8.61 29.44
CA THR A 30 13.69 8.14 30.78
C THR A 30 14.53 8.91 31.81
N LYS A 31 14.28 8.72 33.11
CA LYS A 31 15.09 9.34 34.16
C LYS A 31 16.58 8.97 34.09
N GLY A 32 16.91 7.79 33.49
CA GLY A 32 18.29 7.33 33.32
C GLY A 32 18.96 7.77 32.02
N GLY A 33 18.27 8.54 31.14
CA GLY A 33 18.83 9.04 29.91
C GLY A 33 18.00 8.72 28.65
N ARG A 34 18.66 8.78 27.47
CA ARG A 34 18.03 8.58 26.16
C ARG A 34 18.30 7.16 25.66
N HIS A 35 17.25 6.39 25.44
CA HIS A 35 17.31 5.06 24.84
C HIS A 35 16.94 5.12 23.37
N PHE A 36 17.88 4.80 22.50
CA PHE A 36 17.71 4.82 21.06
C PHE A 36 17.20 3.48 20.53
N ARG A 37 16.32 3.54 19.55
CA ARG A 37 15.83 2.39 18.79
C ARG A 37 15.65 2.78 17.32
N PHE A 38 15.52 1.78 16.47
CA PHE A 38 15.20 1.97 15.07
C PHE A 38 13.75 1.57 14.79
N ALA A 39 13.06 2.39 14.02
CA ALA A 39 11.74 2.10 13.48
C ALA A 39 11.86 1.97 11.96
N ALA A 40 11.44 0.84 11.41
CA ALA A 40 11.41 0.58 9.98
C ALA A 40 9.96 0.47 9.52
N ILE A 41 9.63 1.05 8.36
CA ILE A 41 8.42 0.77 7.63
C ILE A 41 8.76 -0.03 6.39
N VAL A 42 8.11 -1.17 6.23
CA VAL A 42 8.35 -2.13 5.16
C VAL A 42 7.05 -2.38 4.42
N VAL A 43 7.12 -2.52 3.12
CA VAL A 43 6.03 -2.97 2.26
C VAL A 43 6.42 -4.33 1.70
N VAL A 44 5.48 -5.25 1.68
CA VAL A 44 5.65 -6.61 1.17
C VAL A 44 4.58 -6.87 0.13
N GLY A 45 4.92 -7.54 -0.98
CA GLY A 45 3.96 -7.88 -2.02
C GLY A 45 4.45 -8.97 -2.95
N ASP A 46 3.55 -9.53 -3.74
CA ASP A 46 3.79 -10.60 -4.71
C ASP A 46 3.95 -10.11 -6.15
N GLU A 47 3.90 -8.79 -6.35
CA GLU A 47 3.87 -8.16 -7.68
C GLU A 47 2.70 -8.63 -8.58
N ASN A 48 1.68 -9.28 -8.00
CA ASN A 48 0.49 -9.81 -8.70
C ASN A 48 -0.85 -9.37 -8.06
N GLY A 49 -0.85 -8.20 -7.42
CA GLY A 49 -2.05 -7.61 -6.82
C GLY A 49 -2.22 -7.88 -5.34
N VAL A 50 -1.21 -8.45 -4.65
CA VAL A 50 -1.23 -8.57 -3.19
C VAL A 50 -0.16 -7.67 -2.61
N VAL A 51 -0.54 -6.83 -1.65
CA VAL A 51 0.38 -5.92 -0.97
C VAL A 51 0.02 -5.79 0.50
N GLY A 52 1.03 -5.65 1.34
CA GLY A 52 0.87 -5.38 2.76
C GLY A 52 1.94 -4.43 3.25
N TYR A 53 1.70 -3.80 4.37
CA TYR A 53 2.69 -2.97 5.04
C TYR A 53 2.82 -3.34 6.50
N GLY A 54 4.01 -3.16 7.05
CA GLY A 54 4.29 -3.44 8.44
C GLY A 54 5.28 -2.46 9.06
N LEU A 55 5.22 -2.37 10.37
CA LEU A 55 6.05 -1.51 11.20
C LEU A 55 6.86 -2.36 12.16
N GLY A 56 8.17 -2.26 12.07
CA GLY A 56 9.09 -2.93 13.01
C GLY A 56 9.85 -1.91 13.86
N LYS A 57 10.02 -2.23 15.14
CA LYS A 57 10.89 -1.46 16.05
C LYS A 57 11.82 -2.40 16.80
N ALA A 58 13.12 -2.11 16.78
CA ALA A 58 14.14 -2.87 17.49
C ALA A 58 15.34 -1.99 17.85
N ASN A 59 16.27 -2.55 18.60
CA ASN A 59 17.52 -1.87 18.93
C ASN A 59 18.49 -1.87 17.74
N GLU A 60 18.37 -2.86 16.85
CA GLU A 60 19.16 -3.02 15.63
C GLU A 60 18.30 -2.83 14.38
N VAL A 61 18.89 -2.33 13.31
CA VAL A 61 18.21 -2.05 12.04
C VAL A 61 17.67 -3.33 11.41
N THR A 62 18.48 -4.38 11.34
CA THR A 62 18.12 -5.68 10.76
C THR A 62 16.93 -6.32 11.47
N ALA A 63 16.96 -6.31 12.80
CA ALA A 63 15.85 -6.80 13.63
C ALA A 63 14.57 -5.96 13.49
N ALA A 64 14.70 -4.64 13.27
CA ALA A 64 13.55 -3.79 13.00
C ALA A 64 12.91 -4.10 11.64
N ILE A 65 13.71 -4.34 10.60
CA ILE A 65 13.23 -4.74 9.28
C ILE A 65 12.53 -6.10 9.34
N ALA A 66 13.16 -7.12 9.94
CA ALA A 66 12.56 -8.44 10.07
C ALA A 66 11.18 -8.41 10.76
N LYS A 67 11.05 -7.67 11.86
CA LYS A 67 9.76 -7.45 12.53
C LYS A 67 8.74 -6.71 11.64
N GLY A 68 9.22 -5.75 10.84
CA GLY A 68 8.38 -5.04 9.86
C GLY A 68 7.84 -5.98 8.79
N VAL A 69 8.66 -6.90 8.27
CA VAL A 69 8.24 -7.92 7.30
C VAL A 69 7.21 -8.87 7.91
N GLU A 70 7.42 -9.35 9.12
CA GLU A 70 6.46 -10.21 9.82
C GLU A 70 5.10 -9.53 10.03
N ASP A 71 5.12 -8.25 10.42
CA ASP A 71 3.90 -7.46 10.58
C ASP A 71 3.20 -7.23 9.25
N ALA A 72 3.95 -6.92 8.17
CA ALA A 72 3.41 -6.76 6.82
C ALA A 72 2.73 -8.04 6.31
N LYS A 73 3.31 -9.21 6.54
CA LYS A 73 2.74 -10.51 6.17
C LYS A 73 1.38 -10.79 6.83
N LYS A 74 1.12 -10.23 8.00
CA LYS A 74 -0.19 -10.37 8.69
C LYS A 74 -1.27 -9.46 8.10
N ASN A 75 -0.86 -8.39 7.38
CA ASN A 75 -1.72 -7.34 6.87
C ASN A 75 -1.77 -7.33 5.33
N LEU A 76 -1.67 -8.48 4.69
CA LEU A 76 -1.78 -8.60 3.23
C LEU A 76 -3.21 -8.36 2.76
N VAL A 77 -3.35 -7.51 1.76
CA VAL A 77 -4.63 -7.16 1.11
C VAL A 77 -4.53 -7.37 -0.39
N LYS A 78 -5.63 -7.82 -1.00
CA LYS A 78 -5.72 -7.94 -2.45
C LYS A 78 -6.21 -6.63 -3.05
N VAL A 79 -5.52 -6.17 -4.09
CA VAL A 79 -5.76 -4.91 -4.80
C VAL A 79 -6.15 -5.22 -6.25
N PRO A 80 -7.15 -4.55 -6.83
CA PRO A 80 -7.49 -4.72 -8.23
C PRO A 80 -6.42 -4.09 -9.13
N VAL A 81 -5.80 -4.91 -9.98
CA VAL A 81 -4.85 -4.47 -11.02
C VAL A 81 -5.42 -4.89 -12.36
N ILE A 82 -5.49 -3.99 -13.33
CA ILE A 82 -6.00 -4.22 -14.68
C ILE A 82 -4.93 -3.81 -15.68
N ASN A 83 -4.44 -4.74 -16.50
CA ASN A 83 -3.46 -4.45 -17.55
C ASN A 83 -2.28 -3.59 -17.07
N THR A 84 -1.67 -3.95 -15.94
CA THR A 84 -0.52 -3.26 -15.32
C THR A 84 -0.82 -1.88 -14.70
N THR A 85 -2.08 -1.45 -14.65
CA THR A 85 -2.51 -0.18 -14.05
C THR A 85 -3.68 -0.38 -13.07
N ILE A 86 -4.15 0.72 -12.47
CA ILE A 86 -5.30 0.75 -11.57
C ILE A 86 -6.61 0.93 -12.35
N PRO A 87 -7.75 0.43 -11.84
CA PRO A 87 -9.05 0.47 -12.55
C PRO A 87 -9.57 1.88 -12.83
N HIS A 88 -9.48 2.76 -11.86
CA HIS A 88 -10.00 4.13 -11.91
C HIS A 88 -9.18 5.07 -11.03
N GLU A 89 -9.43 6.35 -11.14
CA GLU A 89 -8.86 7.34 -10.22
C GLU A 89 -9.42 7.18 -8.80
N GLN A 90 -8.56 7.35 -7.83
CA GLN A 90 -8.92 7.25 -6.42
C GLN A 90 -8.11 8.24 -5.58
N ALA A 91 -8.76 8.77 -4.56
CA ALA A 91 -8.12 9.57 -3.53
C ALA A 91 -8.42 9.00 -2.16
N ALA A 92 -7.44 9.01 -1.27
CA ALA A 92 -7.64 8.66 0.13
C ALA A 92 -6.75 9.52 1.03
N SER A 93 -7.08 9.52 2.32
CA SER A 93 -6.31 10.26 3.31
C SER A 93 -6.08 9.40 4.55
N PHE A 94 -4.90 9.57 5.15
CA PHE A 94 -4.58 8.97 6.43
C PHE A 94 -3.78 9.95 7.28
N GLY A 95 -4.30 10.33 8.45
CA GLY A 95 -3.75 11.42 9.23
C GLY A 95 -3.68 12.71 8.40
N GLY A 96 -2.52 13.35 8.37
CA GLY A 96 -2.31 14.56 7.56
C GLY A 96 -1.88 14.30 6.10
N ALA A 97 -1.70 13.05 5.68
CA ALA A 97 -1.32 12.71 4.31
C ALA A 97 -2.57 12.46 3.45
N LYS A 98 -2.59 13.07 2.28
CA LYS A 98 -3.60 12.87 1.25
C LYS A 98 -2.89 12.32 0.01
N VAL A 99 -3.43 11.29 -0.59
CA VAL A 99 -2.92 10.69 -1.83
C VAL A 99 -4.00 10.75 -2.90
N PHE A 100 -3.55 11.00 -4.12
CA PHE A 100 -4.37 10.94 -5.31
C PHE A 100 -3.64 10.09 -6.34
N MET A 101 -4.34 9.18 -6.97
CA MET A 101 -3.79 8.31 -8.00
C MET A 101 -4.75 8.19 -9.18
N LYS A 102 -4.16 8.07 -10.38
CA LYS A 102 -4.87 8.00 -11.65
C LYS A 102 -4.25 6.91 -12.53
N PRO A 103 -5.06 6.14 -13.27
CA PRO A 103 -4.52 5.17 -14.22
C PRO A 103 -3.71 5.86 -15.31
N ALA A 104 -2.72 5.16 -15.85
CA ALA A 104 -1.85 5.66 -16.89
C ALA A 104 -1.70 4.64 -18.02
N ALA A 105 -1.41 5.15 -19.22
CA ALA A 105 -1.17 4.31 -20.40
C ALA A 105 0.09 3.42 -20.22
N PRO A 106 0.14 2.25 -20.85
CA PRO A 106 1.33 1.40 -20.86
C PRO A 106 2.56 2.19 -21.32
N GLY A 107 3.69 1.98 -20.64
CA GLY A 107 4.95 2.69 -20.91
C GLY A 107 5.13 4.00 -20.14
N THR A 108 4.12 4.50 -19.42
CA THR A 108 4.25 5.68 -18.55
C THR A 108 5.17 5.45 -17.35
N GLY A 109 5.18 4.21 -16.83
CA GLY A 109 5.88 3.85 -15.62
C GLY A 109 5.20 4.36 -14.33
N VAL A 110 5.84 4.11 -13.20
CA VAL A 110 5.33 4.56 -11.89
C VAL A 110 5.80 5.99 -11.62
N LYS A 111 4.91 6.95 -11.80
CA LYS A 111 5.15 8.37 -11.46
C LYS A 111 4.55 8.69 -10.09
N ALA A 112 5.30 8.42 -9.03
CA ALA A 112 4.87 8.59 -7.64
C ALA A 112 6.04 8.98 -6.73
N GLY A 113 5.72 9.53 -5.56
CA GLY A 113 6.71 9.73 -4.50
C GLY A 113 7.24 8.40 -3.96
N GLY A 114 8.48 8.39 -3.41
CA GLY A 114 9.19 7.15 -3.03
C GLY A 114 8.38 6.18 -2.17
N ALA A 115 7.68 6.65 -1.14
CA ALA A 115 6.85 5.81 -0.29
C ALA A 115 5.66 5.18 -1.03
N MET A 116 5.01 5.94 -1.93
CA MET A 116 3.91 5.45 -2.75
C MET A 116 4.42 4.49 -3.83
N ARG A 117 5.57 4.81 -4.45
CA ARG A 117 6.21 3.95 -5.47
C ARG A 117 6.49 2.56 -4.94
N ALA A 118 7.03 2.44 -3.73
CA ALA A 118 7.27 1.15 -3.10
C ALA A 118 6.00 0.30 -2.99
N VAL A 119 4.85 0.93 -2.67
CA VAL A 119 3.55 0.23 -2.61
C VAL A 119 3.09 -0.23 -3.98
N PHE A 120 3.15 0.64 -5.02
CA PHE A 120 2.73 0.29 -6.37
C PHE A 120 3.57 -0.83 -6.98
N GLU A 121 4.89 -0.74 -6.85
CA GLU A 121 5.81 -1.77 -7.35
C GLU A 121 5.60 -3.11 -6.64
N SER A 122 5.40 -3.11 -5.31
CA SER A 122 5.10 -4.34 -4.56
C SER A 122 3.73 -4.93 -4.91
N ALA A 123 2.76 -4.11 -5.34
CA ALA A 123 1.46 -4.56 -5.82
C ALA A 123 1.47 -5.02 -7.29
N GLY A 124 2.59 -4.85 -8.03
CA GLY A 124 2.71 -5.18 -9.44
C GLY A 124 2.12 -4.13 -10.39
N ILE A 125 1.84 -2.93 -9.90
CA ILE A 125 1.36 -1.82 -10.72
C ILE A 125 2.56 -1.18 -11.40
N GLN A 126 2.60 -1.23 -12.74
CA GLN A 126 3.71 -0.71 -13.55
C GLN A 126 3.43 0.68 -14.13
N ASN A 127 2.16 1.04 -14.30
CA ASN A 127 1.77 2.29 -14.95
C ASN A 127 0.75 3.05 -14.08
N VAL A 128 1.18 4.13 -13.44
CA VAL A 128 0.32 4.95 -12.56
C VAL A 128 0.86 6.36 -12.43
N LEU A 129 -0.05 7.33 -12.39
CA LEU A 129 0.24 8.70 -12.01
C LEU A 129 -0.30 8.93 -10.60
N ALA A 130 0.58 9.28 -9.67
CA ALA A 130 0.16 9.51 -8.29
C ALA A 130 0.87 10.72 -7.67
N LYS A 131 0.14 11.44 -6.84
CA LYS A 131 0.64 12.61 -6.12
C LYS A 131 0.21 12.58 -4.67
N SER A 132 1.14 12.87 -3.78
CA SER A 132 0.87 13.10 -2.37
C SER A 132 0.70 14.60 -2.10
N LYS A 133 -0.21 14.94 -1.20
CA LYS A 133 -0.44 16.29 -0.69
C LYS A 133 -0.49 16.26 0.85
N GLY A 134 -0.18 17.38 1.49
CA GLY A 134 -0.17 17.48 2.94
C GLY A 134 1.10 16.88 3.53
N SER A 135 0.96 15.98 4.49
CA SER A 135 2.11 15.38 5.20
C SER A 135 2.94 14.49 4.29
N SER A 136 4.27 14.66 4.35
CA SER A 136 5.24 13.81 3.66
C SER A 136 5.74 12.64 4.51
N ASN A 137 5.15 12.40 5.68
CA ASN A 137 5.54 11.29 6.56
C ASN A 137 5.33 9.94 5.85
N PRO A 138 6.39 9.13 5.65
CA PRO A 138 6.30 7.85 4.95
C PRO A 138 5.26 6.88 5.53
N HIS A 139 5.12 6.86 6.86
CA HIS A 139 4.12 6.02 7.54
C HIS A 139 2.68 6.36 7.12
N ASN A 140 2.36 7.65 7.05
CA ASN A 140 1.03 8.09 6.66
C ASN A 140 0.79 7.89 5.17
N LEU A 141 1.81 8.15 4.33
CA LEU A 141 1.73 7.96 2.89
C LEU A 141 1.49 6.51 2.50
N VAL A 142 2.24 5.56 3.07
CA VAL A 142 2.03 4.12 2.81
C VAL A 142 0.61 3.70 3.21
N LYS A 143 0.16 4.08 4.40
CA LYS A 143 -1.20 3.76 4.88
C LYS A 143 -2.28 4.36 3.99
N ALA A 144 -2.16 5.63 3.63
CA ALA A 144 -3.11 6.28 2.73
C ALA A 144 -3.13 5.63 1.34
N THR A 145 -1.97 5.23 0.80
CA THR A 145 -1.86 4.57 -0.49
C THR A 145 -2.52 3.19 -0.48
N VAL A 146 -2.26 2.38 0.54
CA VAL A 146 -2.89 1.06 0.68
C VAL A 146 -4.39 1.20 0.91
N SER A 147 -4.85 2.17 1.70
CA SER A 147 -6.28 2.46 1.88
C SER A 147 -6.95 2.80 0.55
N ALA A 148 -6.34 3.71 -0.24
CA ALA A 148 -6.85 4.09 -1.55
C ALA A 148 -6.97 2.88 -2.50
N LEU A 149 -5.95 2.01 -2.54
CA LEU A 149 -5.96 0.81 -3.37
C LEU A 149 -7.03 -0.21 -2.91
N THR A 150 -7.25 -0.33 -1.62
CA THR A 150 -8.26 -1.24 -1.05
C THR A 150 -9.70 -0.78 -1.31
N GLU A 151 -9.92 0.53 -1.38
CA GLU A 151 -11.22 1.13 -1.67
C GLU A 151 -11.61 1.06 -3.15
N MET A 152 -10.66 0.75 -4.04
CA MET A 152 -10.93 0.60 -5.47
C MET A 152 -11.87 -0.57 -5.76
N ARG A 153 -12.69 -0.39 -6.77
CA ARG A 153 -13.64 -1.41 -7.26
C ARG A 153 -13.32 -1.76 -8.70
N ASP A 154 -13.23 -3.04 -8.97
CA ASP A 154 -13.14 -3.56 -10.33
C ASP A 154 -14.54 -3.63 -10.97
N ALA A 155 -14.58 -3.72 -12.30
CA ALA A 155 -15.83 -3.78 -13.05
C ALA A 155 -16.69 -5.01 -12.67
N TYR A 156 -16.05 -6.13 -12.32
CA TYR A 156 -16.75 -7.33 -11.85
C TYR A 156 -17.49 -7.09 -10.53
N THR A 157 -16.82 -6.45 -9.59
CA THR A 157 -17.44 -6.10 -8.30
C THR A 157 -18.62 -5.15 -8.51
N VAL A 158 -18.49 -4.16 -9.40
CA VAL A 158 -19.57 -3.21 -9.71
C VAL A 158 -20.74 -3.92 -10.41
N ALA A 159 -20.48 -4.78 -11.39
CA ALA A 159 -21.50 -5.58 -12.07
C ALA A 159 -22.29 -6.44 -11.08
N GLY A 160 -21.58 -7.16 -10.19
CA GLY A 160 -22.21 -7.98 -9.16
C GLY A 160 -23.06 -7.19 -8.18
N LEU A 161 -22.58 -6.02 -7.72
CA LEU A 161 -23.32 -5.15 -6.81
C LEU A 161 -24.57 -4.54 -7.44
N ARG A 162 -24.56 -4.27 -8.76
CA ARG A 162 -25.70 -3.70 -9.51
C ARG A 162 -26.62 -4.75 -10.12
N GLY A 163 -26.22 -6.03 -10.12
CA GLY A 163 -26.98 -7.12 -10.75
C GLY A 163 -27.11 -6.98 -12.27
N ILE A 164 -26.12 -6.35 -12.93
CA ILE A 164 -26.13 -6.10 -14.38
C ILE A 164 -24.97 -6.83 -15.07
N PRO A 165 -25.11 -7.19 -16.36
CA PRO A 165 -24.01 -7.79 -17.11
C PRO A 165 -22.85 -6.80 -17.25
N MET A 166 -21.62 -7.33 -17.33
CA MET A 166 -20.39 -6.54 -17.37
C MET A 166 -20.33 -5.56 -18.54
N SER A 167 -20.93 -5.91 -19.69
CA SER A 167 -21.03 -5.03 -20.87
C SER A 167 -21.76 -3.72 -20.56
N LYS A 168 -22.78 -3.76 -19.72
CA LYS A 168 -23.52 -2.56 -19.29
C LYS A 168 -22.76 -1.69 -18.27
N VAL A 169 -21.70 -2.20 -17.64
CA VAL A 169 -20.87 -1.38 -16.76
C VAL A 169 -20.05 -0.37 -17.55
N PHE A 170 -19.63 -0.74 -18.78
CA PHE A 170 -18.80 0.11 -19.65
C PHE A 170 -19.62 0.95 -20.63
N ASN A 171 -20.78 0.47 -21.08
CA ASN A 171 -21.53 1.09 -22.17
C ASN A 171 -22.81 1.81 -21.68
N GLY A 172 -23.14 1.73 -20.42
CA GLY A 172 -24.37 2.33 -19.85
C GLY A 172 -25.59 1.44 -19.96
#